data_5be2d6e23a5609970b2b7ba9953f16ed
#
_entry.id   5be2d6e23a5609970b2b7ba9953f16ed
#
_cell.length_a   1.000
_cell.length_b   1.000
_cell.length_c   1.000
_cell.angle_alpha   90.00
_cell.angle_beta   90.00
_cell.angle_gamma   90.00
#
_symmetry.space_group_name_H-M   'P 1'
#
loop_
_entity.id
_entity.type
_entity.pdbx_description
1 polymer ?
#
loop_
_entity_poly.entity_id
_entity_poly.type
_entity_poly.pdbx_seq_one_letter_code
_entity_poly.pdbx_strand_id
1 'polypeptide(L)'
;MKQLIHEEKTQTTCVLRLFGAPLWTVQQAAQQADIAARCRGRGAEVLAALQAETPAGLEKARKALNGRFAAELYGEGEMTRVHAAVQALESLRRLLVCCDADAGTLLEARLETVPGAEKVFDFGALSYADAKIREKLSARTCRVKGGPIPAKLARVQAAQRFVGADLAAGCVERAEDTVLFLGSRRGCWVRTVANTDAPALWLLDMIRRDASGLPQAAGTSWQKYGRAVPADVLTVQTLPDKPENTAPAKPPRKQHRVRNALIFLLVLALAAFAAAWYYTGGDLTALPQRLQSLGADSLPHAGAKLI
;
A
#
# COMPACT_ATOMS: atom_id res chain seq x y z
N MET A 1 -53.28 4.64 19.35
CA MET A 1 -52.71 4.46 18.02
C MET A 1 -51.45 5.26 17.95
N LYS A 2 -50.28 4.62 18.31
CA LYS A 2 -48.94 5.26 18.24
C LYS A 2 -48.41 5.07 16.83
N GLN A 3 -48.33 6.14 16.05
CA GLN A 3 -47.60 6.18 14.79
C GLN A 3 -46.13 5.96 15.10
N LEU A 4 -45.60 4.82 14.68
CA LEU A 4 -44.16 4.56 14.57
C LEU A 4 -43.64 5.43 13.39
N ILE A 5 -43.11 6.59 13.70
CA ILE A 5 -42.29 7.38 12.76
C ILE A 5 -41.03 6.55 12.55
N HIS A 6 -40.93 5.83 11.44
CA HIS A 6 -39.67 5.33 10.92
C HIS A 6 -38.85 6.56 10.49
N GLU A 7 -37.98 7.06 11.34
CA GLU A 7 -36.87 7.92 10.89
C GLU A 7 -36.02 7.10 9.91
N GLU A 8 -36.22 7.35 8.62
CA GLU A 8 -35.25 6.93 7.61
C GLU A 8 -33.90 7.56 7.97
N LYS A 9 -33.00 6.79 8.58
CA LYS A 9 -31.62 7.21 8.80
C LYS A 9 -30.99 7.52 7.44
N THR A 10 -30.88 8.79 7.11
CA THR A 10 -30.26 9.26 5.87
C THR A 10 -28.77 8.90 5.95
N GLN A 11 -28.39 7.78 5.38
CA GLN A 11 -26.99 7.38 5.29
C GLN A 11 -26.25 8.33 4.34
N THR A 12 -25.25 9.01 4.86
CA THR A 12 -24.35 9.85 4.06
C THR A 12 -23.27 8.96 3.44
N THR A 13 -23.08 9.06 2.12
CA THR A 13 -22.11 8.25 1.39
C THR A 13 -21.10 9.11 0.63
N CYS A 14 -19.87 8.62 0.50
CA CYS A 14 -18.83 9.21 -0.33
C CYS A 14 -18.02 8.10 -1.00
N VAL A 15 -17.65 8.29 -2.27
CA VAL A 15 -16.81 7.36 -3.00
C VAL A 15 -15.42 7.95 -3.16
N LEU A 16 -14.43 7.35 -2.51
CA LEU A 16 -13.03 7.67 -2.71
C LEU A 16 -12.47 6.85 -3.86
N ARG A 17 -11.64 7.49 -4.69
CA ARG A 17 -10.98 6.88 -5.85
C ARG A 17 -9.48 6.84 -5.64
N LEU A 18 -8.93 5.63 -5.58
CA LEU A 18 -7.50 5.40 -5.36
C LEU A 18 -6.88 4.71 -6.57
N PHE A 19 -5.61 4.95 -6.81
CA PHE A 19 -4.86 4.30 -7.87
C PHE A 19 -3.46 3.90 -7.42
N GLY A 20 -3.07 2.65 -7.75
CA GLY A 20 -1.76 2.10 -7.38
C GLY A 20 -1.69 1.57 -5.95
N ALA A 21 -2.82 1.48 -5.24
CA ALA A 21 -2.92 0.78 -3.96
C ALA A 21 -3.51 -0.62 -4.17
N PRO A 22 -2.98 -1.67 -3.54
CA PRO A 22 -3.62 -2.97 -3.54
C PRO A 22 -4.98 -2.92 -2.84
N LEU A 23 -6.00 -3.56 -3.41
CA LEU A 23 -7.35 -3.57 -2.85
C LEU A 23 -7.37 -4.02 -1.39
N TRP A 24 -6.62 -5.07 -1.06
CA TRP A 24 -6.58 -5.63 0.30
C TRP A 24 -6.03 -4.64 1.33
N THR A 25 -5.08 -3.76 0.96
CA THR A 25 -4.52 -2.75 1.87
C THR A 25 -5.55 -1.68 2.21
N VAL A 26 -6.37 -1.28 1.24
CA VAL A 26 -7.45 -0.31 1.44
C VAL A 26 -8.56 -0.91 2.32
N GLN A 27 -8.93 -2.18 2.08
CA GLN A 27 -9.89 -2.91 2.91
C GLN A 27 -9.40 -3.05 4.35
N GLN A 28 -8.14 -3.44 4.53
CA GLN A 28 -7.53 -3.57 5.86
C GLN A 28 -7.49 -2.23 6.59
N ALA A 29 -7.16 -1.13 5.89
CA ALA A 29 -7.13 0.19 6.48
C ALA A 29 -8.51 0.64 6.94
N ALA A 30 -9.55 0.40 6.13
CA ALA A 30 -10.93 0.70 6.51
C ALA A 30 -11.36 -0.09 7.75
N GLN A 31 -11.04 -1.40 7.80
CA GLN A 31 -11.33 -2.25 8.95
C GLN A 31 -10.60 -1.79 10.22
N GLN A 32 -9.30 -1.44 10.12
CA GLN A 32 -8.50 -0.96 11.25
C GLN A 32 -9.00 0.38 11.83
N ALA A 33 -9.59 1.20 10.98
CA ALA A 33 -10.15 2.49 11.36
C ALA A 33 -11.64 2.43 11.74
N ASP A 34 -12.23 1.22 11.78
CA ASP A 34 -13.66 0.99 12.03
C ASP A 34 -14.57 1.79 11.09
N ILE A 35 -14.20 1.82 9.80
CA ILE A 35 -14.91 2.55 8.76
C ILE A 35 -15.81 1.57 7.99
N ALA A 36 -17.10 1.85 7.91
CA ALA A 36 -18.02 1.16 7.03
C ALA A 36 -17.70 1.52 5.57
N ALA A 37 -16.97 0.65 4.87
CA ALA A 37 -16.54 0.86 3.50
C ALA A 37 -16.77 -0.38 2.63
N ARG A 38 -17.28 -0.16 1.41
CA ARG A 38 -17.32 -1.17 0.35
C ARG A 38 -16.23 -0.86 -0.66
N CYS A 39 -15.20 -1.71 -0.74
CA CYS A 39 -14.10 -1.51 -1.66
C CYS A 39 -14.24 -2.44 -2.87
N ARG A 40 -14.05 -1.88 -4.08
CA ARG A 40 -13.99 -2.61 -5.36
C ARG A 40 -12.70 -2.28 -6.08
N GLY A 41 -12.00 -3.30 -6.58
CA GLY A 41 -10.80 -3.15 -7.40
C GLY A 41 -11.10 -3.39 -8.88
N ARG A 42 -10.46 -2.61 -9.75
CA ARG A 42 -10.41 -2.83 -11.20
C ARG A 42 -9.00 -2.53 -11.69
N GLY A 43 -8.20 -3.57 -11.89
CA GLY A 43 -6.76 -3.42 -12.13
C GLY A 43 -6.10 -2.65 -10.98
N ALA A 44 -5.37 -1.59 -11.27
CA ALA A 44 -4.72 -0.75 -10.28
C ALA A 44 -5.65 0.28 -9.60
N GLU A 45 -6.92 0.37 -10.02
CA GLU A 45 -7.90 1.29 -9.44
C GLU A 45 -8.69 0.64 -8.31
N VAL A 46 -8.87 1.36 -7.21
CA VAL A 46 -9.73 0.96 -6.09
C VAL A 46 -10.77 2.05 -5.85
N LEU A 47 -12.04 1.64 -5.81
CA LEU A 47 -13.16 2.47 -5.41
C LEU A 47 -13.55 2.08 -3.99
N ALA A 48 -13.50 3.03 -3.05
CA ALA A 48 -13.92 2.84 -1.66
C ALA A 48 -15.17 3.67 -1.38
N ALA A 49 -16.33 3.03 -1.39
CA ALA A 49 -17.58 3.66 -1.01
C ALA A 49 -17.71 3.66 0.51
N LEU A 50 -17.56 4.82 1.11
CA LEU A 50 -17.68 5.05 2.55
C LEU A 50 -19.15 5.29 2.90
N GLN A 51 -19.57 4.81 4.05
CA GLN A 51 -20.90 5.01 4.60
C GLN A 51 -20.79 5.46 6.07
N ALA A 52 -21.55 6.46 6.46
CA ALA A 52 -21.62 6.90 7.84
C ALA A 52 -23.05 7.37 8.18
N GLU A 53 -23.42 7.30 9.45
CA GLU A 53 -24.72 7.78 9.94
C GLU A 53 -24.80 9.31 10.01
N THR A 54 -23.64 9.98 10.07
CA THR A 54 -23.55 11.45 10.18
C THR A 54 -22.50 12.02 9.22
N PRO A 55 -22.68 13.25 8.74
CA PRO A 55 -21.67 13.93 7.92
C PRO A 55 -20.31 14.07 8.61
N ALA A 56 -20.30 14.29 9.93
CA ALA A 56 -19.07 14.37 10.71
C ALA A 56 -18.34 13.01 10.76
N GLY A 57 -19.08 11.91 10.89
CA GLY A 57 -18.54 10.54 10.81
C GLY A 57 -17.94 10.25 9.45
N LEU A 58 -18.63 10.65 8.37
CA LEU A 58 -18.12 10.50 7.01
C LEU A 58 -16.82 11.30 6.79
N GLU A 59 -16.78 12.55 7.26
CA GLU A 59 -15.58 13.38 7.16
C GLU A 59 -14.39 12.80 7.95
N LYS A 60 -14.63 12.24 9.13
CA LYS A 60 -13.61 11.52 9.91
C LYS A 60 -13.07 10.31 9.15
N ALA A 61 -13.95 9.50 8.56
CA ALA A 61 -13.58 8.34 7.76
C ALA A 61 -12.75 8.75 6.54
N ARG A 62 -13.19 9.80 5.82
CA ARG A 62 -12.48 10.38 4.69
C ARG A 62 -11.06 10.83 5.06
N LYS A 63 -10.92 11.59 6.15
CA LYS A 63 -9.61 12.06 6.64
C LYS A 63 -8.68 10.91 7.02
N ALA A 64 -9.19 9.86 7.65
CA ALA A 64 -8.40 8.71 8.05
C ALA A 64 -7.81 7.97 6.84
N LEU A 65 -8.63 7.71 5.80
CA LEU A 65 -8.15 7.07 4.58
C LEU A 65 -7.24 7.99 3.75
N ASN A 66 -7.56 9.29 3.66
CA ASN A 66 -6.72 10.26 2.98
C ASN A 66 -5.33 10.37 3.64
N GLY A 67 -5.25 10.40 4.95
CA GLY A 67 -3.97 10.41 5.66
C GLY A 67 -3.09 9.19 5.38
N ARG A 68 -3.70 8.03 5.14
CA ARG A 68 -2.97 6.79 4.87
C ARG A 68 -2.62 6.60 3.39
N PHE A 69 -3.46 7.08 2.48
CA PHE A 69 -3.35 6.89 1.03
C PHE A 69 -3.27 8.21 0.27
N ALA A 70 -2.63 9.21 0.84
CA ALA A 70 -2.56 10.56 0.26
C ALA A 70 -1.99 10.57 -1.17
N ALA A 71 -1.04 9.69 -1.47
CA ALA A 71 -0.45 9.58 -2.80
C ALA A 71 -1.33 8.79 -3.78
N GLU A 72 -2.05 7.79 -3.30
CA GLU A 72 -2.93 6.92 -4.08
C GLU A 72 -4.30 7.55 -4.33
N LEU A 73 -4.81 8.35 -3.41
CA LEU A 73 -6.09 9.04 -3.55
C LEU A 73 -5.97 10.12 -4.63
N TYR A 74 -6.74 9.96 -5.71
CA TYR A 74 -6.73 10.93 -6.81
C TYR A 74 -8.02 11.72 -6.94
N GLY A 75 -9.10 11.32 -6.27
CA GLY A 75 -10.36 12.03 -6.34
C GLY A 75 -11.50 11.39 -5.57
N GLU A 76 -12.65 12.04 -5.66
CA GLU A 76 -13.91 11.65 -5.02
C GLU A 76 -15.04 11.66 -6.05
N GLY A 77 -16.10 10.89 -5.81
CA GLY A 77 -17.28 10.84 -6.67
C GLY A 77 -16.97 10.45 -8.11
N GLU A 78 -17.27 11.32 -9.06
CA GLU A 78 -17.08 11.09 -10.50
C GLU A 78 -15.73 11.58 -11.03
N MET A 79 -14.82 12.00 -10.18
CA MET A 79 -13.49 12.44 -10.58
C MET A 79 -12.77 11.35 -11.38
N THR A 80 -12.28 11.68 -12.57
CA THR A 80 -11.47 10.77 -13.37
C THR A 80 -9.97 11.05 -13.16
N ARG A 81 -9.11 10.08 -13.48
CA ARG A 81 -7.65 10.30 -13.41
C ARG A 81 -7.18 11.37 -14.36
N VAL A 82 -7.82 11.50 -15.51
CA VAL A 82 -7.50 12.54 -16.49
C VAL A 82 -7.77 13.92 -15.89
N HIS A 83 -8.95 14.11 -15.31
CA HIS A 83 -9.28 15.35 -14.58
C HIS A 83 -8.30 15.64 -13.45
N ALA A 84 -7.97 14.62 -12.66
CA ALA A 84 -7.02 14.79 -11.56
C ALA A 84 -5.61 15.17 -12.04
N ALA A 85 -5.15 14.63 -13.16
CA ALA A 85 -3.87 14.99 -13.76
C ALA A 85 -3.87 16.42 -14.32
N VAL A 86 -4.92 16.81 -15.03
CA VAL A 86 -5.09 18.17 -15.56
C VAL A 86 -5.16 19.18 -14.41
N GLN A 87 -5.97 18.92 -13.40
CA GLN A 87 -6.10 19.79 -12.23
C GLN A 87 -4.77 19.96 -11.48
N ALA A 88 -3.98 18.88 -11.35
CA ALA A 88 -2.67 18.93 -10.73
C ALA A 88 -1.68 19.78 -11.53
N LEU A 89 -1.68 19.66 -12.84
CA LEU A 89 -0.86 20.50 -13.73
C LEU A 89 -1.30 21.96 -13.68
N GLU A 90 -2.60 22.24 -13.75
CA GLU A 90 -3.17 23.59 -13.74
C GLU A 90 -2.89 24.32 -12.43
N SER A 91 -3.07 23.65 -11.29
CA SER A 91 -2.84 24.23 -9.96
C SER A 91 -1.40 24.74 -9.78
N LEU A 92 -0.43 24.11 -10.44
CA LEU A 92 0.98 24.48 -10.37
C LEU A 92 1.49 25.13 -11.66
N ARG A 93 0.59 25.44 -12.60
CA ARG A 93 0.90 26.09 -13.90
C ARG A 93 2.02 25.38 -14.65
N ARG A 94 1.97 24.03 -14.69
CA ARG A 94 2.98 23.21 -15.36
C ARG A 94 2.50 22.82 -16.75
N LEU A 95 3.38 22.95 -17.72
CA LEU A 95 3.15 22.50 -19.10
C LEU A 95 3.70 21.09 -19.29
N LEU A 96 2.87 20.21 -19.83
CA LEU A 96 3.19 18.85 -20.26
C LEU A 96 3.24 18.79 -21.78
N VAL A 97 4.25 18.08 -22.34
CA VAL A 97 4.35 17.77 -23.76
C VAL A 97 4.58 16.27 -23.97
N CYS A 98 4.25 15.77 -25.16
CA CYS A 98 4.65 14.43 -25.60
C CYS A 98 5.95 14.52 -26.43
N CYS A 99 6.85 13.57 -26.25
CA CYS A 99 8.11 13.55 -26.98
C CYS A 99 7.97 12.99 -28.41
N ASP A 100 6.89 12.26 -28.69
CA ASP A 100 6.55 11.68 -29.99
C ASP A 100 5.08 11.23 -30.05
N ALA A 101 4.69 10.70 -31.21
CA ALA A 101 3.34 10.24 -31.49
C ALA A 101 2.92 9.05 -30.61
N ASP A 102 3.86 8.17 -30.23
CA ASP A 102 3.53 7.01 -29.36
C ASP A 102 2.98 7.49 -28.01
N ALA A 103 3.64 8.49 -27.40
CA ALA A 103 3.16 9.10 -26.16
C ALA A 103 1.86 9.92 -26.38
N GLY A 104 1.74 10.60 -27.54
CA GLY A 104 0.53 11.30 -27.94
C GLY A 104 -0.68 10.37 -28.00
N THR A 105 -0.54 9.23 -28.63
CA THR A 105 -1.61 8.20 -28.74
C THR A 105 -2.10 7.75 -27.35
N LEU A 106 -1.24 7.68 -26.35
CA LEU A 106 -1.64 7.31 -24.99
C LEU A 106 -2.44 8.41 -24.28
N LEU A 107 -2.15 9.69 -24.55
CA LEU A 107 -2.61 10.81 -23.73
C LEU A 107 -3.65 11.71 -24.41
N GLU A 108 -3.45 12.07 -25.68
CA GLU A 108 -4.20 13.15 -26.34
C GLU A 108 -5.71 12.96 -26.31
N ALA A 109 -6.21 11.85 -26.84
CA ALA A 109 -7.64 11.59 -26.89
C ALA A 109 -8.32 11.57 -25.51
N ARG A 110 -7.56 11.31 -24.45
CA ARG A 110 -8.07 11.38 -23.07
C ARG A 110 -8.06 12.80 -22.54
N LEU A 111 -6.99 13.54 -22.79
CA LEU A 111 -6.86 14.91 -22.32
C LEU A 111 -7.87 15.84 -23.00
N GLU A 112 -8.15 15.64 -24.29
CA GLU A 112 -9.17 16.38 -25.05
C GLU A 112 -10.57 16.32 -24.41
N THR A 113 -10.87 15.28 -23.64
CA THR A 113 -12.16 15.17 -22.92
C THR A 113 -12.28 16.09 -21.72
N VAL A 114 -11.19 16.74 -21.27
CA VAL A 114 -11.15 17.56 -20.06
C VAL A 114 -11.08 19.03 -20.42
N PRO A 115 -12.07 19.84 -20.06
CA PRO A 115 -12.02 21.30 -20.25
C PRO A 115 -10.80 21.90 -19.54
N GLY A 116 -10.06 22.77 -20.23
CA GLY A 116 -8.87 23.43 -19.67
C GLY A 116 -7.57 22.66 -19.91
N ALA A 117 -7.63 21.44 -20.44
CA ALA A 117 -6.41 20.66 -20.75
C ALA A 117 -5.46 21.40 -21.72
N GLU A 118 -5.99 22.21 -22.62
CA GLU A 118 -5.24 23.03 -23.57
C GLU A 118 -4.33 24.09 -22.90
N LYS A 119 -4.56 24.41 -21.64
CA LYS A 119 -3.71 25.33 -20.86
C LYS A 119 -2.45 24.67 -20.31
N VAL A 120 -2.48 23.37 -20.17
CA VAL A 120 -1.45 22.59 -19.46
C VAL A 120 -0.85 21.48 -20.31
N PHE A 121 -1.41 21.21 -21.47
CA PHE A 121 -0.94 20.20 -22.41
C PHE A 121 -0.79 20.77 -23.82
N ASP A 122 0.37 20.57 -24.41
CA ASP A 122 0.62 20.89 -25.81
C ASP A 122 0.18 19.72 -26.70
N PHE A 123 -0.97 19.86 -27.35
CA PHE A 123 -1.59 18.86 -28.24
C PHE A 123 -0.79 18.64 -29.55
N GLY A 124 0.50 18.34 -29.40
CA GLY A 124 1.37 17.91 -30.51
C GLY A 124 1.86 19.01 -31.43
N ALA A 125 1.32 20.22 -31.32
CA ALA A 125 1.65 21.31 -32.25
C ALA A 125 3.11 21.74 -32.16
N LEU A 126 3.69 21.74 -30.98
CA LEU A 126 5.07 22.18 -30.73
C LEU A 126 6.03 21.03 -30.47
N SER A 127 5.55 19.89 -29.91
CA SER A 127 6.43 18.81 -29.48
C SER A 127 6.88 17.89 -30.60
N TYR A 128 5.96 17.28 -31.34
CA TYR A 128 6.32 16.32 -32.40
C TYR A 128 5.62 16.55 -33.75
N ALA A 129 4.56 17.36 -33.80
CA ALA A 129 3.89 17.72 -35.05
C ALA A 129 4.68 18.79 -35.84
N ASP A 130 5.35 19.72 -35.15
CA ASP A 130 6.22 20.70 -35.79
C ASP A 130 7.42 20.02 -36.44
N ALA A 131 7.58 20.22 -37.74
CA ALA A 131 8.62 19.56 -38.53
C ALA A 131 10.03 19.91 -38.06
N LYS A 132 10.28 21.16 -37.65
CA LYS A 132 11.61 21.61 -37.20
C LYS A 132 11.95 21.01 -35.83
N ILE A 133 10.98 20.93 -34.93
CA ILE A 133 11.16 20.30 -33.62
C ILE A 133 11.36 18.81 -33.81
N ARG A 134 10.55 18.15 -34.64
CA ARG A 134 10.67 16.72 -34.92
C ARG A 134 12.05 16.38 -35.53
N GLU A 135 12.57 17.18 -36.41
CA GLU A 135 13.92 17.01 -36.97
C GLU A 135 15.00 17.11 -35.89
N LYS A 136 14.93 18.14 -35.04
CA LYS A 136 15.84 18.30 -33.88
C LYS A 136 15.79 17.14 -32.91
N LEU A 137 14.58 16.66 -32.62
CA LEU A 137 14.39 15.50 -31.76
C LEU A 137 15.00 14.24 -32.38
N SER A 138 14.76 14.01 -33.65
CA SER A 138 15.30 12.87 -34.41
C SER A 138 16.83 12.92 -34.46
N ALA A 139 17.41 14.06 -34.81
CA ALA A 139 18.85 14.27 -34.86
C ALA A 139 19.55 14.03 -33.51
N ARG A 140 18.86 14.34 -32.41
CA ARG A 140 19.36 14.07 -31.07
C ARG A 140 19.28 12.58 -30.71
N THR A 141 18.23 11.92 -31.17
CA THR A 141 17.95 10.50 -30.84
C THR A 141 18.86 9.54 -31.59
N CYS A 142 19.11 9.78 -32.91
CA CYS A 142 19.92 8.85 -33.72
C CYS A 142 21.39 8.79 -33.32
N ARG A 143 21.87 9.71 -32.48
CA ARG A 143 23.23 9.67 -31.91
C ARG A 143 23.34 8.80 -30.65
N VAL A 144 22.22 8.36 -30.09
CA VAL A 144 22.19 7.59 -28.85
C VAL A 144 22.35 6.11 -29.18
N LYS A 145 23.38 5.48 -28.61
CA LYS A 145 23.64 4.04 -28.70
C LYS A 145 22.91 3.30 -27.56
N GLY A 146 22.62 2.01 -27.79
CA GLY A 146 22.07 1.14 -26.72
C GLY A 146 20.58 0.80 -26.86
N GLY A 147 19.97 1.09 -28.01
CA GLY A 147 18.59 0.65 -28.30
C GLY A 147 17.50 1.67 -27.98
N PRO A 148 16.23 1.24 -27.99
CA PRO A 148 15.07 2.15 -27.93
C PRO A 148 14.92 2.86 -26.59
N ILE A 149 15.29 2.25 -25.48
CA ILE A 149 15.13 2.82 -24.13
C ILE A 149 16.02 4.05 -23.92
N PRO A 150 17.36 4.00 -24.13
CA PRO A 150 18.21 5.18 -24.04
C PRO A 150 17.83 6.26 -25.08
N ALA A 151 17.43 5.85 -26.27
CA ALA A 151 16.99 6.77 -27.32
C ALA A 151 15.71 7.53 -26.89
N LYS A 152 14.72 6.85 -26.33
CA LYS A 152 13.49 7.46 -25.83
C LYS A 152 13.79 8.40 -24.67
N LEU A 153 14.65 8.01 -23.73
CA LEU A 153 15.05 8.85 -22.60
C LEU A 153 15.68 10.17 -23.07
N ALA A 154 16.59 10.10 -24.06
CA ALA A 154 17.18 11.28 -24.66
C ALA A 154 16.15 12.15 -25.41
N ARG A 155 15.17 11.52 -26.05
CA ARG A 155 14.08 12.21 -26.75
C ARG A 155 13.15 12.96 -25.79
N VAL A 156 12.77 12.34 -24.69
CA VAL A 156 12.00 12.96 -23.61
C VAL A 156 12.72 14.21 -23.07
N GLN A 157 14.02 14.08 -22.78
CA GLN A 157 14.84 15.21 -22.33
C GLN A 157 14.90 16.33 -23.38
N ALA A 158 15.07 15.97 -24.65
CA ALA A 158 15.16 16.94 -25.73
C ALA A 158 13.81 17.65 -25.96
N ALA A 159 12.69 16.94 -25.94
CA ALA A 159 11.34 17.52 -26.10
C ALA A 159 11.07 18.55 -24.99
N GLN A 160 11.31 18.20 -23.75
CA GLN A 160 11.15 19.10 -22.61
C GLN A 160 11.98 20.39 -22.77
N ARG A 161 13.22 20.29 -23.23
CA ARG A 161 14.11 21.45 -23.42
C ARG A 161 13.74 22.29 -24.63
N PHE A 162 13.40 21.68 -25.74
CA PHE A 162 13.13 22.41 -27.00
C PHE A 162 11.78 23.14 -26.96
N VAL A 163 10.80 22.57 -26.29
CA VAL A 163 9.48 23.19 -26.11
C VAL A 163 9.48 24.15 -24.91
N GLY A 164 10.39 23.96 -23.96
CA GLY A 164 10.40 24.73 -22.71
C GLY A 164 9.35 24.27 -21.70
N ALA A 165 8.85 23.04 -21.88
CA ALA A 165 7.85 22.46 -20.97
C ALA A 165 8.45 22.08 -19.61
N ASP A 166 7.59 21.93 -18.60
CA ASP A 166 7.99 21.47 -17.29
C ASP A 166 8.16 19.94 -17.26
N LEU A 167 7.29 19.24 -17.98
CA LEU A 167 7.25 17.78 -18.08
C LEU A 167 7.19 17.35 -19.55
N ALA A 168 7.80 16.20 -19.84
CA ALA A 168 7.70 15.55 -21.13
C ALA A 168 7.37 14.06 -20.95
N ALA A 169 6.31 13.60 -21.59
CA ALA A 169 5.88 12.21 -21.60
C ALA A 169 6.49 11.46 -22.79
N GLY A 170 6.83 10.19 -22.58
CA GLY A 170 7.29 9.25 -23.57
C GLY A 170 6.87 7.83 -23.26
N CYS A 171 6.85 6.95 -24.26
CA CYS A 171 6.70 5.53 -24.03
C CYS A 171 7.46 4.71 -25.06
N VAL A 172 7.78 3.46 -24.71
CA VAL A 172 8.26 2.43 -25.62
C VAL A 172 7.34 1.23 -25.46
N GLU A 173 6.51 1.01 -26.45
CA GLU A 173 5.63 -0.16 -26.52
C GLU A 173 6.43 -1.39 -26.94
N ARG A 174 6.22 -2.48 -26.22
CA ARG A 174 6.77 -3.81 -26.50
C ARG A 174 5.61 -4.80 -26.64
N ALA A 175 5.89 -6.03 -27.03
CA ALA A 175 4.85 -7.03 -27.29
C ALA A 175 3.88 -7.24 -26.10
N GLU A 176 4.39 -7.31 -24.87
CA GLU A 176 3.60 -7.62 -23.70
C GLU A 176 3.48 -6.47 -22.69
N ASP A 177 4.34 -5.47 -22.80
CA ASP A 177 4.41 -4.36 -21.87
C ASP A 177 4.79 -3.04 -22.55
N THR A 178 4.59 -1.96 -21.81
CA THR A 178 4.97 -0.61 -22.19
C THR A 178 5.87 0.00 -21.14
N VAL A 179 7.02 0.50 -21.55
CA VAL A 179 7.91 1.31 -20.70
C VAL A 179 7.49 2.77 -20.80
N LEU A 180 7.09 3.34 -19.69
CA LEU A 180 6.61 4.71 -19.54
C LEU A 180 7.74 5.61 -19.05
N PHE A 181 7.79 6.83 -19.59
CA PHE A 181 8.77 7.86 -19.25
C PHE A 181 8.05 9.17 -18.93
N LEU A 182 8.38 9.78 -17.80
CA LEU A 182 7.95 11.14 -17.46
C LEU A 182 9.20 11.96 -17.09
N GLY A 183 9.64 12.78 -18.03
CA GLY A 183 10.85 13.58 -17.90
C GLY A 183 10.59 14.97 -17.32
N SER A 184 11.52 15.43 -16.54
CA SER A 184 11.63 16.80 -16.04
C SER A 184 13.02 17.36 -16.34
N ARG A 185 13.34 18.59 -15.89
CA ARG A 185 14.68 19.18 -16.08
C ARG A 185 15.82 18.37 -15.49
N ARG A 186 15.57 17.62 -14.41
CA ARG A 186 16.60 16.95 -13.60
C ARG A 186 16.80 15.48 -13.94
N GLY A 187 15.81 14.84 -14.55
CA GLY A 187 15.82 13.40 -14.84
C GLY A 187 14.44 12.94 -15.28
N CYS A 188 14.24 11.65 -15.23
CA CYS A 188 13.05 11.00 -15.75
C CYS A 188 12.56 9.90 -14.80
N TRP A 189 11.28 9.87 -14.52
CA TRP A 189 10.61 8.73 -13.93
C TRP A 189 10.40 7.66 -15.00
N VAL A 190 10.72 6.42 -14.67
CA VAL A 190 10.57 5.27 -15.57
C VAL A 190 9.77 4.19 -14.86
N ARG A 191 8.78 3.63 -15.56
CA ARG A 191 7.95 2.52 -15.08
C ARG A 191 7.64 1.58 -16.24
N THR A 192 7.68 0.28 -15.99
CA THR A 192 7.22 -0.74 -16.94
C THR A 192 5.87 -1.30 -16.48
N VAL A 193 4.91 -1.36 -17.40
CA VAL A 193 3.53 -1.74 -17.15
C VAL A 193 3.11 -2.77 -18.20
N ALA A 194 2.42 -3.85 -17.80
CA ALA A 194 1.83 -4.78 -18.75
C ALA A 194 0.80 -4.06 -19.64
N ASN A 195 0.73 -4.40 -20.91
CA ASN A 195 -0.22 -3.78 -21.85
C ASN A 195 -1.68 -3.96 -21.43
N THR A 196 -1.97 -5.03 -20.68
CA THR A 196 -3.29 -5.30 -20.08
C THR A 196 -3.65 -4.37 -18.91
N ASP A 197 -2.67 -3.71 -18.29
CA ASP A 197 -2.85 -2.86 -17.10
C ASP A 197 -3.05 -1.38 -17.42
N ALA A 198 -3.51 -1.08 -18.62
CA ALA A 198 -3.83 0.26 -19.09
C ALA A 198 -2.68 1.28 -18.90
N PRO A 199 -1.58 1.20 -19.67
CA PRO A 199 -0.39 2.05 -19.53
C PRO A 199 -0.68 3.55 -19.49
N ALA A 200 -1.67 4.01 -20.26
CA ALA A 200 -2.10 5.42 -20.25
C ALA A 200 -2.55 5.91 -18.86
N LEU A 201 -3.20 5.05 -18.08
CA LEU A 201 -3.69 5.39 -16.75
C LEU A 201 -2.55 5.47 -15.73
N TRP A 202 -1.54 4.65 -15.88
CA TRP A 202 -0.31 4.73 -15.11
C TRP A 202 0.48 6.00 -15.44
N LEU A 203 0.58 6.37 -16.71
CA LEU A 203 1.26 7.59 -17.13
C LEU A 203 0.55 8.84 -16.57
N LEU A 204 -0.78 8.87 -16.60
CA LEU A 204 -1.57 9.94 -15.99
C LEU A 204 -1.36 10.04 -14.47
N ASP A 205 -1.26 8.91 -13.77
CA ASP A 205 -0.97 8.91 -12.33
C ASP A 205 0.46 9.39 -12.04
N MET A 206 1.44 9.00 -12.85
CA MET A 206 2.81 9.52 -12.76
C MET A 206 2.84 11.05 -12.92
N ILE A 207 2.10 11.58 -13.89
CA ILE A 207 1.97 13.03 -14.16
C ILE A 207 1.33 13.71 -12.95
N ARG A 208 0.20 13.21 -12.46
CA ARG A 208 -0.50 13.75 -11.29
C ARG A 208 0.40 13.80 -10.06
N ARG A 209 1.07 12.69 -9.75
CA ARG A 209 1.95 12.60 -8.58
C ARG A 209 3.14 13.56 -8.69
N ASP A 210 3.81 13.61 -9.84
CA ASP A 210 4.93 14.53 -10.03
C ASP A 210 4.47 16.00 -9.97
N ALA A 211 3.37 16.32 -10.64
CA ALA A 211 2.78 17.67 -10.59
C ALA A 211 2.38 18.08 -9.17
N SER A 212 1.86 17.18 -8.36
CA SER A 212 1.46 17.46 -6.97
C SER A 212 2.60 17.30 -5.94
N GLY A 213 3.81 16.96 -6.36
CA GLY A 213 4.94 16.70 -5.44
C GLY A 213 4.75 15.47 -4.58
N LEU A 214 3.90 14.53 -4.98
CA LEU A 214 3.64 13.28 -4.27
C LEU A 214 4.67 12.20 -4.64
N PRO A 215 4.92 11.23 -3.76
CA PRO A 215 5.78 10.10 -4.09
C PRO A 215 5.17 9.28 -5.24
N GLN A 216 6.02 8.83 -6.15
CA GLN A 216 5.59 7.94 -7.23
C GLN A 216 5.18 6.57 -6.68
N ALA A 217 4.35 5.85 -7.43
CA ALA A 217 3.92 4.51 -7.06
C ALA A 217 5.10 3.54 -7.01
N ALA A 218 5.02 2.51 -6.15
CA ALA A 218 5.99 1.43 -6.09
C ALA A 218 6.24 0.84 -7.49
N GLY A 219 7.50 0.54 -7.82
CA GLY A 219 7.91 0.10 -9.15
C GLY A 219 8.16 1.22 -10.17
N THR A 220 8.05 2.50 -9.75
CA THR A 220 8.48 3.64 -10.55
C THR A 220 9.83 4.12 -10.04
N SER A 221 10.83 4.22 -10.93
CA SER A 221 12.21 4.55 -10.58
C SER A 221 12.65 5.86 -11.19
N TRP A 222 13.42 6.63 -10.42
CA TRP A 222 14.02 7.87 -10.90
C TRP A 222 15.34 7.61 -11.60
N GLN A 223 15.48 8.13 -12.83
CA GLN A 223 16.66 7.98 -13.66
C GLN A 223 17.28 9.35 -14.00
N LYS A 224 18.58 9.48 -13.75
CA LYS A 224 19.31 10.64 -14.25
C LYS A 224 19.58 10.48 -15.75
N TYR A 225 19.43 11.56 -16.51
CA TYR A 225 19.80 11.57 -17.92
C TYR A 225 21.26 11.20 -18.13
N GLY A 226 21.54 10.44 -19.18
CA GLY A 226 22.89 9.95 -19.51
C GLY A 226 23.32 8.69 -18.74
N ARG A 227 22.49 8.17 -17.84
CA ARG A 227 22.70 6.87 -17.21
C ARG A 227 21.85 5.79 -17.83
N ALA A 228 22.37 4.57 -17.85
CA ALA A 228 21.60 3.41 -18.29
C ALA A 228 20.44 3.15 -17.30
N VAL A 229 19.28 2.77 -17.84
CA VAL A 229 18.14 2.32 -17.02
C VAL A 229 18.45 0.89 -16.53
N PRO A 230 18.39 0.62 -15.24
CA PRO A 230 18.62 -0.71 -14.69
C PRO A 230 17.59 -1.73 -15.23
N ALA A 231 18.00 -2.99 -15.34
CA ALA A 231 17.17 -4.04 -15.93
C ALA A 231 15.91 -4.35 -15.10
N ASP A 232 15.99 -4.23 -13.78
CA ASP A 232 14.87 -4.43 -12.86
C ASP A 232 13.74 -3.39 -13.07
N VAL A 233 14.08 -2.17 -13.48
CA VAL A 233 13.11 -1.11 -13.84
C VAL A 233 12.38 -1.44 -15.15
N LEU A 234 13.01 -2.23 -16.01
CA LEU A 234 12.49 -2.63 -17.33
C LEU A 234 11.66 -3.91 -17.29
N THR A 235 11.41 -4.45 -16.10
CA THR A 235 10.48 -5.56 -15.86
C THR A 235 9.13 -5.04 -15.37
N VAL A 236 8.05 -5.74 -15.72
CA VAL A 236 6.70 -5.37 -15.25
C VAL A 236 6.64 -5.44 -13.73
N GLN A 237 6.20 -4.36 -13.13
CA GLN A 237 5.97 -4.26 -11.68
C GLN A 237 4.49 -4.39 -11.40
N THR A 238 4.08 -5.53 -10.88
CA THR A 238 2.70 -5.77 -10.41
C THR A 238 2.49 -5.20 -9.00
N LEU A 239 1.26 -4.83 -8.69
CA LEU A 239 0.89 -4.52 -7.32
C LEU A 239 1.04 -5.78 -6.45
N PRO A 240 1.51 -5.67 -5.20
CA PRO A 240 1.68 -6.82 -4.34
C PRO A 240 0.34 -7.52 -4.08
N ASP A 241 0.31 -8.81 -4.30
CA ASP A 241 -0.82 -9.64 -3.93
C ASP A 241 -1.07 -9.61 -2.42
N LYS A 242 -2.31 -9.93 -2.04
CA LYS A 242 -2.61 -10.12 -0.62
C LYS A 242 -1.67 -11.21 -0.10
N PRO A 243 -0.91 -10.94 0.99
CA PRO A 243 -0.10 -11.99 1.60
C PRO A 243 -1.03 -13.16 1.90
N GLU A 244 -0.75 -14.32 1.30
CA GLU A 244 -1.42 -15.56 1.66
C GLU A 244 -1.38 -15.62 3.19
N ASN A 245 -2.54 -15.83 3.81
CA ASN A 245 -2.61 -16.03 5.26
C ASN A 245 -1.74 -17.24 5.61
N THR A 246 -0.45 -17.04 5.71
CA THR A 246 0.31 -17.76 6.70
C THR A 246 -0.41 -17.40 7.98
N ALA A 247 -1.26 -18.32 8.44
CA ALA A 247 -1.99 -18.20 9.69
C ALA A 247 -0.99 -17.61 10.69
N PRO A 248 -1.27 -16.49 11.36
CA PRO A 248 -0.28 -15.79 12.16
C PRO A 248 0.37 -16.89 12.99
N ALA A 249 1.69 -17.08 12.84
CA ALA A 249 2.42 -18.11 13.56
C ALA A 249 1.95 -17.96 14.98
N LYS A 250 1.19 -18.96 15.47
CA LYS A 250 0.52 -18.85 16.79
C LYS A 250 1.56 -18.27 17.71
N PRO A 251 1.34 -17.10 18.33
CA PRO A 251 2.38 -16.46 19.11
C PRO A 251 2.89 -17.56 20.03
N PRO A 252 4.21 -17.77 20.16
CA PRO A 252 4.75 -18.89 20.90
C PRO A 252 3.98 -18.92 22.19
N ARG A 253 3.22 -19.97 22.44
CA ARG A 253 2.38 -20.12 23.63
C ARG A 253 3.34 -19.88 24.77
N LYS A 254 3.38 -18.64 25.27
CA LYS A 254 4.16 -18.27 26.44
C LYS A 254 3.78 -19.32 27.46
N GLN A 255 4.73 -20.18 27.74
CA GLN A 255 4.53 -21.37 28.52
C GLN A 255 4.06 -20.92 29.93
N HIS A 256 2.76 -20.86 30.09
CA HIS A 256 2.16 -20.76 31.43
C HIS A 256 2.46 -22.02 32.26
N ARG A 257 3.21 -22.99 31.69
CA ARG A 257 3.69 -24.20 32.40
C ARG A 257 4.43 -23.85 33.68
N VAL A 258 5.32 -22.87 33.66
CA VAL A 258 6.07 -22.45 34.86
C VAL A 258 5.14 -21.81 35.87
N ARG A 259 4.20 -20.96 35.45
CA ARG A 259 3.22 -20.34 36.37
C ARG A 259 2.25 -21.38 36.95
N ASN A 260 1.78 -22.31 36.11
CA ASN A 260 0.88 -23.37 36.60
C ASN A 260 1.59 -24.37 37.50
N ALA A 261 2.88 -24.70 37.26
CA ALA A 261 3.69 -25.52 38.14
C ALA A 261 3.95 -24.81 39.46
N LEU A 262 4.23 -23.52 39.49
CA LEU A 262 4.38 -22.72 40.71
C LEU A 262 3.10 -22.66 41.50
N ILE A 263 1.94 -22.46 40.86
CA ILE A 263 0.64 -22.46 41.50
C ILE A 263 0.33 -23.85 42.11
N PHE A 264 0.63 -24.92 41.34
CA PHE A 264 0.44 -26.29 41.82
C PHE A 264 1.33 -26.60 43.04
N LEU A 265 2.60 -26.22 43.06
CA LEU A 265 3.51 -26.36 44.17
C LEU A 265 3.04 -25.54 45.36
N LEU A 266 2.52 -24.34 45.17
CA LEU A 266 1.97 -23.52 46.27
C LEU A 266 0.73 -24.17 46.91
N VAL A 267 -0.17 -24.71 46.10
CA VAL A 267 -1.36 -25.43 46.58
C VAL A 267 -0.95 -26.69 47.37
N LEU A 268 0.05 -27.41 46.87
CA LEU A 268 0.56 -28.62 47.55
C LEU A 268 1.22 -28.28 48.89
N ALA A 269 2.01 -27.20 48.95
CA ALA A 269 2.61 -26.68 50.17
C ALA A 269 1.55 -26.24 51.22
N LEU A 270 0.50 -25.55 50.76
CA LEU A 270 -0.62 -25.15 51.63
C LEU A 270 -1.41 -26.36 52.14
N ALA A 271 -1.64 -27.36 51.33
CA ALA A 271 -2.31 -28.60 51.72
C ALA A 271 -1.46 -29.38 52.75
N ALA A 272 -0.14 -29.50 52.54
CA ALA A 272 0.77 -30.12 53.49
C ALA A 272 0.83 -29.35 54.82
N PHE A 273 0.84 -28.02 54.75
CA PHE A 273 0.79 -27.18 55.95
C PHE A 273 -0.54 -27.35 56.73
N ALA A 274 -1.67 -27.36 56.07
CA ALA A 274 -2.98 -27.58 56.67
C ALA A 274 -3.09 -28.96 57.30
N ALA A 275 -2.57 -30.00 56.63
CA ALA A 275 -2.51 -31.35 57.19
C ALA A 275 -1.64 -31.42 58.47
N ALA A 276 -0.45 -30.81 58.43
CA ALA A 276 0.44 -30.74 59.58
C ALA A 276 -0.18 -29.97 60.74
N TRP A 277 -0.86 -28.82 60.42
CA TRP A 277 -1.59 -28.05 61.42
C TRP A 277 -2.72 -28.85 62.06
N TYR A 278 -3.48 -29.56 61.26
CA TYR A 278 -4.56 -30.41 61.75
C TYR A 278 -4.03 -31.58 62.65
N TYR A 279 -2.94 -32.23 62.19
CA TYR A 279 -2.32 -33.36 62.97
C TYR A 279 -1.66 -32.92 64.27
N THR A 280 -1.14 -31.71 64.35
CA THR A 280 -0.45 -31.21 65.54
C THR A 280 -1.39 -30.48 66.50
N GLY A 281 -2.69 -30.35 66.16
CA GLY A 281 -3.65 -29.61 66.98
C GLY A 281 -3.33 -28.12 67.12
N GLY A 282 -2.63 -27.54 66.09
CA GLY A 282 -2.24 -26.12 66.07
C GLY A 282 -0.83 -25.83 66.57
N ASP A 283 -0.10 -26.82 67.09
CA ASP A 283 1.26 -26.66 67.59
C ASP A 283 2.28 -27.36 66.65
N LEU A 284 2.87 -26.58 65.73
CA LEU A 284 3.84 -27.08 64.78
C LEU A 284 5.17 -27.51 65.37
N THR A 285 5.49 -27.11 66.61
CA THR A 285 6.73 -27.48 67.26
C THR A 285 6.73 -28.98 67.71
N ALA A 286 5.55 -29.62 67.78
CA ALA A 286 5.39 -31.02 68.04
C ALA A 286 5.52 -31.97 66.88
N LEU A 287 5.66 -31.42 65.62
CA LEU A 287 5.69 -32.18 64.39
C LEU A 287 6.88 -33.18 64.30
N PRO A 288 8.11 -32.85 64.73
CA PRO A 288 9.23 -33.80 64.70
C PRO A 288 9.04 -34.98 65.56
N GLN A 289 8.43 -34.79 66.79
CA GLN A 289 8.19 -35.85 67.73
C GLN A 289 7.09 -36.84 67.32
N ARG A 290 6.03 -36.34 66.66
CA ARG A 290 4.96 -37.17 66.11
C ARG A 290 5.36 -37.95 64.85
N LEU A 291 6.23 -37.41 64.03
CA LEU A 291 6.79 -38.14 62.87
C LEU A 291 7.72 -39.27 63.30
N GLN A 292 8.48 -39.11 64.40
CA GLN A 292 9.32 -40.18 64.96
C GLN A 292 8.50 -41.32 65.54
N SER A 293 7.34 -41.05 66.12
CA SER A 293 6.46 -42.10 66.64
C SER A 293 5.81 -42.95 65.54
N LEU A 294 5.46 -42.36 64.43
CA LEU A 294 4.92 -43.07 63.25
C LEU A 294 5.96 -43.97 62.57
N GLY A 295 7.25 -43.59 62.62
CA GLY A 295 8.35 -44.42 62.06
C GLY A 295 8.72 -45.64 62.96
N ALA A 296 8.38 -45.63 64.24
CA ALA A 296 8.73 -46.70 65.15
C ALA A 296 7.76 -47.91 65.08
N ASP A 297 6.51 -47.66 64.64
CA ASP A 297 5.49 -48.73 64.61
C ASP A 297 5.46 -49.51 63.29
N SER A 298 6.34 -49.26 62.31
CA SER A 298 6.31 -49.88 60.97
C SER A 298 7.45 -50.86 60.68
N LEU A 299 8.17 -51.39 61.68
CA LEU A 299 9.15 -52.46 61.47
C LEU A 299 8.60 -53.84 61.93
N PRO A 300 8.20 -54.72 60.99
CA PRO A 300 7.93 -56.09 61.38
C PRO A 300 9.24 -56.82 61.66
N HIS A 301 9.35 -57.40 62.88
CA HIS A 301 10.38 -58.33 63.25
C HIS A 301 10.36 -59.53 62.33
N ALA A 302 11.25 -59.56 61.39
CA ALA A 302 11.61 -60.77 60.64
C ALA A 302 12.68 -61.53 61.48
N GLY A 303 12.22 -62.43 62.39
CA GLY A 303 13.07 -63.37 63.06
C GLY A 303 13.60 -64.39 62.08
N ALA A 304 14.89 -64.45 61.91
CA ALA A 304 15.61 -65.51 61.27
C ALA A 304 15.50 -66.79 62.10
N LYS A 305 15.14 -67.92 61.48
CA LYS A 305 15.61 -69.25 61.92
C LYS A 305 16.27 -69.93 60.73
N LEU A 306 17.56 -70.08 60.87
CA LEU A 306 18.33 -71.10 60.19
C LEU A 306 17.93 -72.48 60.68
N ILE A 307 17.68 -73.39 59.81
CA ILE A 307 18.28 -74.74 59.71
C ILE A 307 18.31 -75.17 58.26
#